data_6268123ae2dd2815433b4f3c69e030bd
#
_entry.id   6268123ae2dd2815433b4f3c69e030bd
#
_cell.length_a   1.000
_cell.length_b   1.000
_cell.length_c   1.000
_cell.angle_alpha   90.00
_cell.angle_beta   90.00
_cell.angle_gamma   90.00
#
_symmetry.space_group_name_H-M   'P 1'
#
loop_
_entity.id
_entity.type
_entity.pdbx_description
1 polymer ?
#
loop_
_entity_poly.entity_id
_entity_poly.type
_entity_poly.pdbx_seq_one_letter_code
_entity_poly.pdbx_strand_id
1 'polypeptide(L)'
;GDLSLDSIERLDIHVGATVSDRVVAEIASETQALKTYDRAVGLLATRARASRELERLLVRKGEPPALAKAAVARLAAQGFLDDASFAKQFARTKLALGLSRRRMQTELARRGVDRGTADAAIDEVVVDDGVDEADACDRVAARKFRSLKDLPSDVQRRRLYAFLARRGYEADDVRAVVDRLVGRS
;
A
#
# COMPACT_ATOMS: atom_id res chain seq x y z
N GLY A 1 -27.28 11.79 17.56
CA GLY A 1 -26.63 11.36 16.32
C GLY A 1 -26.22 12.58 15.52
N ASP A 2 -25.09 12.51 14.87
CA ASP A 2 -24.60 13.61 14.06
C ASP A 2 -25.15 13.44 12.64
N LEU A 3 -25.75 14.50 12.10
CA LEU A 3 -26.25 14.60 10.73
C LEU A 3 -25.54 15.73 10.02
N SER A 4 -25.37 15.61 8.68
CA SER A 4 -24.93 16.75 7.90
C SER A 4 -26.04 17.82 7.81
N LEU A 5 -25.68 19.08 7.64
CA LEU A 5 -26.64 20.16 7.42
C LEU A 5 -27.52 19.89 6.20
N ASP A 6 -26.93 19.40 5.11
CA ASP A 6 -27.67 19.01 3.89
C ASP A 6 -28.72 17.92 4.17
N SER A 7 -28.41 16.98 5.08
CA SER A 7 -29.38 15.94 5.46
C SER A 7 -30.54 16.50 6.28
N ILE A 8 -30.26 17.45 7.16
CA ILE A 8 -31.29 18.13 7.97
C ILE A 8 -32.24 18.91 7.06
N GLU A 9 -31.72 19.65 6.10
CA GLU A 9 -32.52 20.40 5.11
C GLU A 9 -33.32 19.45 4.19
N ARG A 10 -32.66 18.41 3.63
CA ARG A 10 -33.31 17.47 2.72
C ARG A 10 -34.43 16.67 3.37
N LEU A 11 -34.30 16.34 4.65
CA LEU A 11 -35.30 15.56 5.40
C LEU A 11 -36.32 16.45 6.13
N ASP A 12 -36.24 17.77 5.96
CA ASP A 12 -37.11 18.78 6.62
C ASP A 12 -37.23 18.54 8.14
N ILE A 13 -36.05 18.33 8.77
CA ILE A 13 -35.97 18.03 10.20
C ILE A 13 -35.92 19.37 10.98
N HIS A 14 -36.99 19.66 11.72
CA HIS A 14 -37.08 20.82 12.59
C HIS A 14 -37.69 20.46 13.95
N VAL A 15 -37.47 21.33 14.92
CA VAL A 15 -38.00 21.10 16.28
C VAL A 15 -39.54 21.07 16.24
N GLY A 16 -40.12 19.95 16.74
CA GLY A 16 -41.56 19.73 16.73
C GLY A 16 -42.09 18.95 15.53
N ALA A 17 -41.25 18.59 14.56
CA ALA A 17 -41.65 17.73 13.44
C ALA A 17 -41.99 16.29 13.89
N THR A 18 -43.04 15.73 13.37
CA THR A 18 -43.35 14.31 13.54
C THR A 18 -42.54 13.52 12.53
N VAL A 19 -41.57 12.75 13.03
CA VAL A 19 -40.62 11.99 12.19
C VAL A 19 -41.26 10.61 11.89
N SER A 20 -41.43 10.27 10.60
CA SER A 20 -41.87 8.95 10.20
C SER A 20 -40.79 7.90 10.38
N ASP A 21 -41.15 6.61 10.52
CA ASP A 21 -40.21 5.49 10.63
C ASP A 21 -39.22 5.44 9.46
N ARG A 22 -39.65 5.85 8.27
CA ARG A 22 -38.81 5.97 7.09
C ARG A 22 -37.72 7.00 7.30
N VAL A 23 -38.04 8.19 7.82
CA VAL A 23 -37.06 9.26 8.08
C VAL A 23 -36.11 8.84 9.18
N VAL A 24 -36.58 8.14 10.22
CA VAL A 24 -35.73 7.58 11.28
C VAL A 24 -34.71 6.58 10.71
N ALA A 25 -35.14 5.69 9.81
CA ALA A 25 -34.25 4.72 9.16
C ALA A 25 -33.22 5.41 8.26
N GLU A 26 -33.60 6.46 7.54
CA GLU A 26 -32.71 7.25 6.69
C GLU A 26 -31.66 8.00 7.53
N ILE A 27 -32.07 8.64 8.63
CA ILE A 27 -31.17 9.26 9.61
C ILE A 27 -30.14 8.24 10.16
N ALA A 28 -30.61 7.06 10.54
CA ALA A 28 -29.74 6.00 11.06
C ALA A 28 -28.70 5.57 10.02
N SER A 29 -29.12 5.41 8.76
CA SER A 29 -28.24 5.06 7.65
C SER A 29 -27.19 6.12 7.38
N GLU A 30 -27.57 7.40 7.36
CA GLU A 30 -26.61 8.50 7.16
C GLU A 30 -25.65 8.66 8.33
N THR A 31 -26.15 8.55 9.55
CA THR A 31 -25.28 8.54 10.75
C THR A 31 -24.23 7.44 10.69
N GLN A 32 -24.64 6.25 10.24
CA GLN A 32 -23.69 5.14 10.07
C GLN A 32 -22.67 5.41 8.96
N ALA A 33 -23.11 6.00 7.85
CA ALA A 33 -22.20 6.38 6.76
C ALA A 33 -21.17 7.43 7.21
N LEU A 34 -21.59 8.44 7.98
CA LEU A 34 -20.67 9.44 8.56
C LEU A 34 -19.67 8.78 9.51
N LYS A 35 -20.11 7.92 10.42
CA LYS A 35 -19.20 7.21 11.34
C LYS A 35 -18.18 6.36 10.58
N THR A 36 -18.60 5.69 9.50
CA THR A 36 -17.69 4.91 8.64
C THR A 36 -16.67 5.81 7.96
N TYR A 37 -17.11 6.97 7.46
CA TYR A 37 -16.23 7.98 6.87
C TYR A 37 -15.21 8.51 7.87
N ASP A 38 -15.63 8.93 9.07
CA ASP A 38 -14.75 9.45 10.12
C ASP A 38 -13.72 8.39 10.56
N ARG A 39 -14.14 7.13 10.65
CA ARG A 39 -13.22 6.01 10.92
C ARG A 39 -12.20 5.86 9.79
N ALA A 40 -12.61 6.02 8.55
CA ALA A 40 -11.70 5.97 7.39
C ALA A 40 -10.67 7.11 7.45
N VAL A 41 -11.10 8.34 7.74
CA VAL A 41 -10.21 9.49 7.96
C VAL A 41 -9.21 9.21 9.08
N GLY A 42 -9.68 8.71 10.23
CA GLY A 42 -8.81 8.36 11.36
C GLY A 42 -7.77 7.30 10.99
N LEU A 43 -8.11 6.33 10.15
CA LEU A 43 -7.17 5.31 9.67
C LEU A 43 -6.12 5.88 8.71
N LEU A 44 -6.47 6.86 7.88
CA LEU A 44 -5.53 7.55 7.00
C LEU A 44 -4.59 8.48 7.76
N ALA A 45 -5.08 9.11 8.82
CA ALA A 45 -4.26 9.97 9.68
C ALA A 45 -3.11 9.20 10.37
N THR A 46 -3.24 7.88 10.54
CA THR A 46 -2.17 7.06 11.14
C THR A 46 -1.06 6.70 10.16
N ARG A 47 -1.39 6.43 8.90
CA ARG A 47 -0.46 6.17 7.79
C ARG A 47 -1.15 6.21 6.44
N ALA A 48 -0.41 6.50 5.38
CA ALA A 48 -0.89 6.36 4.01
C ALA A 48 -1.30 4.92 3.68
N ARG A 49 -2.37 4.77 2.89
CA ARG A 49 -2.92 3.48 2.47
C ARG A 49 -3.43 3.57 1.04
N ALA A 50 -3.38 2.44 0.33
CA ALA A 50 -4.09 2.31 -0.94
C ALA A 50 -5.59 2.16 -0.70
N SER A 51 -6.41 2.59 -1.67
CA SER A 51 -7.87 2.60 -1.59
C SER A 51 -8.46 1.25 -1.20
N ARG A 52 -8.07 0.17 -1.88
CA ARG A 52 -8.53 -1.19 -1.56
C ARG A 52 -8.00 -1.74 -0.23
N GLU A 53 -6.83 -1.27 0.22
CA GLU A 53 -6.32 -1.63 1.56
C GLU A 53 -7.22 -1.01 2.64
N LEU A 54 -7.59 0.26 2.48
CA LEU A 54 -8.47 0.96 3.41
C LEU A 54 -9.86 0.33 3.46
N GLU A 55 -10.46 0.06 2.30
CA GLU A 55 -11.75 -0.62 2.21
C GLU A 55 -11.76 -1.96 2.96
N ARG A 56 -10.79 -2.83 2.65
CA ARG A 56 -10.64 -4.11 3.35
C ARG A 56 -10.43 -3.97 4.85
N LEU A 57 -9.75 -2.93 5.29
CA LEU A 57 -9.53 -2.67 6.71
C LEU A 57 -10.81 -2.22 7.41
N LEU A 58 -11.61 -1.36 6.78
CA LEU A 58 -12.92 -0.93 7.29
C LEU A 58 -13.85 -2.12 7.47
N VAL A 59 -13.98 -2.97 6.45
CA VAL A 59 -14.78 -4.20 6.52
C VAL A 59 -14.31 -5.13 7.64
N ARG A 60 -13.00 -5.34 7.80
CA ARG A 60 -12.46 -6.13 8.92
C ARG A 60 -12.74 -5.52 10.30
N LYS A 61 -12.96 -4.20 10.37
CA LYS A 61 -13.34 -3.50 11.59
C LYS A 61 -14.85 -3.49 11.84
N GLY A 62 -15.60 -4.21 11.02
CA GLY A 62 -17.06 -4.39 11.19
C GLY A 62 -17.91 -3.41 10.40
N GLU A 63 -17.31 -2.56 9.53
CA GLU A 63 -18.13 -1.70 8.68
C GLU A 63 -18.80 -2.48 7.56
N PRO A 64 -20.08 -2.19 7.24
CA PRO A 64 -20.75 -2.77 6.09
C PRO A 64 -19.96 -2.51 4.79
N PRO A 65 -19.78 -3.51 3.90
CA PRO A 65 -18.99 -3.36 2.68
C PRO A 65 -19.43 -2.19 1.80
N ALA A 66 -20.74 -1.96 1.68
CA ALA A 66 -21.28 -0.84 0.90
C ALA A 66 -20.84 0.53 1.46
N LEU A 67 -20.90 0.70 2.78
CA LEU A 67 -20.48 1.93 3.45
C LEU A 67 -18.97 2.11 3.41
N ALA A 68 -18.19 1.04 3.57
CA ALA A 68 -16.74 1.07 3.43
C ALA A 68 -16.33 1.54 2.02
N LYS A 69 -16.95 0.98 0.98
CA LYS A 69 -16.74 1.37 -0.41
C LYS A 69 -17.13 2.82 -0.67
N ALA A 70 -18.28 3.28 -0.17
CA ALA A 70 -18.75 4.65 -0.32
C ALA A 70 -17.81 5.66 0.38
N ALA A 71 -17.36 5.36 1.60
CA ALA A 71 -16.40 6.19 2.33
C ALA A 71 -15.06 6.32 1.59
N VAL A 72 -14.53 5.21 1.05
CA VAL A 72 -13.29 5.22 0.25
C VAL A 72 -13.47 6.02 -1.03
N ALA A 73 -14.58 5.84 -1.76
CA ALA A 73 -14.87 6.60 -2.98
C ALA A 73 -14.96 8.11 -2.70
N ARG A 74 -15.59 8.51 -1.58
CA ARG A 74 -15.68 9.91 -1.17
C ARG A 74 -14.30 10.50 -0.85
N LEU A 75 -13.45 9.77 -0.13
CA LEU A 75 -12.09 10.20 0.17
C LEU A 75 -11.24 10.34 -1.09
N ALA A 76 -11.40 9.43 -2.06
CA ALA A 76 -10.72 9.51 -3.35
C ALA A 76 -11.18 10.74 -4.17
N ALA A 77 -12.50 11.00 -4.22
CA ALA A 77 -13.05 12.17 -4.89
C ALA A 77 -12.60 13.50 -4.26
N GLN A 78 -12.30 13.50 -2.95
CA GLN A 78 -11.77 14.64 -2.22
C GLN A 78 -10.24 14.78 -2.28
N GLY A 79 -9.54 13.86 -2.98
CA GLY A 79 -8.08 13.87 -3.12
C GLY A 79 -7.31 13.35 -1.90
N PHE A 80 -7.98 12.80 -0.88
CA PHE A 80 -7.31 12.19 0.29
C PHE A 80 -6.74 10.80 0.01
N LEU A 81 -7.18 10.16 -1.08
CA LEU A 81 -6.68 8.88 -1.56
C LEU A 81 -6.25 9.02 -3.02
N ASP A 82 -5.00 8.68 -3.29
CA ASP A 82 -4.41 8.62 -4.62
C ASP A 82 -3.48 7.40 -4.68
N ASP A 83 -3.94 6.34 -5.32
CA ASP A 83 -3.21 5.09 -5.43
C ASP A 83 -1.93 5.23 -6.28
N ALA A 84 -1.90 6.18 -7.24
CA ALA A 84 -0.71 6.45 -8.03
C ALA A 84 0.38 7.13 -7.18
N SER A 85 0.05 8.19 -6.47
CA SER A 85 0.97 8.87 -5.55
C SER A 85 1.43 7.93 -4.43
N PHE A 86 0.52 7.12 -3.88
CA PHE A 86 0.87 6.08 -2.92
C PHE A 86 1.89 5.09 -3.48
N ALA A 87 1.67 4.58 -4.70
CA ALA A 87 2.55 3.63 -5.35
C ALA A 87 3.94 4.22 -5.64
N LYS A 88 4.02 5.49 -6.09
CA LYS A 88 5.29 6.20 -6.30
C LYS A 88 6.09 6.34 -5.00
N GLN A 89 5.46 6.82 -3.94
CA GLN A 89 6.13 6.96 -2.64
C GLN A 89 6.59 5.60 -2.10
N PHE A 90 5.75 4.57 -2.26
CA PHE A 90 6.09 3.20 -1.90
C PHE A 90 7.30 2.71 -2.70
N ALA A 91 7.29 2.87 -4.03
CA ALA A 91 8.37 2.45 -4.92
C ALA A 91 9.69 3.12 -4.54
N ARG A 92 9.75 4.45 -4.36
CA ARG A 92 10.94 5.18 -3.91
C ARG A 92 11.50 4.62 -2.61
N THR A 93 10.64 4.43 -1.61
CA THR A 93 11.05 3.88 -0.31
C THR A 93 11.63 2.46 -0.45
N LYS A 94 11.00 1.62 -1.26
CA LYS A 94 11.42 0.22 -1.42
C LYS A 94 12.64 0.07 -2.31
N LEU A 95 12.78 0.90 -3.32
CA LEU A 95 13.97 0.98 -4.16
C LEU A 95 15.20 1.37 -3.32
N ALA A 96 15.08 2.38 -2.47
CA ALA A 96 16.14 2.78 -1.53
C ALA A 96 16.54 1.65 -0.56
N LEU A 97 15.59 0.78 -0.20
CA LEU A 97 15.85 -0.43 0.61
C LEU A 97 16.41 -1.61 -0.21
N GLY A 98 16.53 -1.46 -1.52
CA GLY A 98 17.06 -2.48 -2.43
C GLY A 98 16.10 -3.65 -2.68
N LEU A 99 14.80 -3.37 -2.82
CA LEU A 99 13.83 -4.35 -3.31
C LEU A 99 13.84 -4.31 -4.85
N SER A 100 13.69 -5.49 -5.46
CA SER A 100 13.53 -5.61 -6.90
C SER A 100 12.16 -5.08 -7.36
N ARG A 101 12.05 -4.75 -8.65
CA ARG A 101 10.79 -4.39 -9.31
C ARG A 101 9.68 -5.39 -9.03
N ARG A 102 9.96 -6.68 -9.26
CA ARG A 102 9.02 -7.78 -9.03
C ARG A 102 8.50 -7.82 -7.59
N ARG A 103 9.37 -7.57 -6.62
CA ARG A 103 8.97 -7.54 -5.21
C ARG A 103 8.07 -6.34 -4.91
N MET A 104 8.39 -5.17 -5.47
CA MET A 104 7.56 -3.96 -5.34
C MET A 104 6.17 -4.18 -5.93
N GLN A 105 6.07 -4.74 -7.15
CA GLN A 105 4.79 -5.11 -7.79
C GLN A 105 3.95 -6.03 -6.91
N THR A 106 4.58 -7.10 -6.39
CA THR A 106 3.90 -8.06 -5.51
C THR A 106 3.36 -7.39 -4.24
N GLU A 107 4.13 -6.50 -3.64
CA GLU A 107 3.71 -5.81 -2.42
C GLU A 107 2.62 -4.77 -2.67
N LEU A 108 2.65 -4.05 -3.79
CA LEU A 108 1.60 -3.12 -4.21
C LEU A 108 0.29 -3.87 -4.53
N ALA A 109 0.37 -4.99 -5.25
CA ALA A 109 -0.80 -5.84 -5.54
C ALA A 109 -1.46 -6.38 -4.25
N ARG A 110 -0.68 -6.77 -3.24
CA ARG A 110 -1.20 -7.17 -1.92
C ARG A 110 -1.94 -6.03 -1.21
N ARG A 111 -1.54 -4.78 -1.42
CA ARG A 111 -2.24 -3.59 -0.92
C ARG A 111 -3.47 -3.24 -1.74
N GLY A 112 -3.62 -3.84 -2.91
CA GLY A 112 -4.77 -3.66 -3.79
C GLY A 112 -4.58 -2.54 -4.82
N VAL A 113 -3.36 -2.05 -5.00
CA VAL A 113 -3.04 -1.20 -6.15
C VAL A 113 -3.13 -2.04 -7.41
N ASP A 114 -3.80 -1.55 -8.44
CA ASP A 114 -3.89 -2.25 -9.72
C ASP A 114 -2.52 -2.34 -10.40
N ARG A 115 -2.39 -3.34 -11.29
CA ARG A 115 -1.10 -3.61 -11.93
C ARG A 115 -0.60 -2.45 -12.78
N GLY A 116 -1.48 -1.82 -13.56
CA GLY A 116 -1.09 -0.72 -14.43
C GLY A 116 -0.57 0.48 -13.64
N THR A 117 -1.27 0.88 -12.59
CA THR A 117 -0.85 1.94 -11.66
C THR A 117 0.47 1.58 -10.98
N ALA A 118 0.63 0.33 -10.52
CA ALA A 118 1.86 -0.12 -9.88
C ALA A 118 3.05 -0.09 -10.85
N ASP A 119 2.87 -0.62 -12.07
CA ASP A 119 3.93 -0.67 -13.09
C ASP A 119 4.36 0.74 -13.50
N ALA A 120 3.40 1.62 -13.80
CA ALA A 120 3.68 3.01 -14.17
C ALA A 120 4.43 3.76 -13.07
N ALA A 121 4.01 3.60 -11.80
CA ALA A 121 4.66 4.25 -10.67
C ALA A 121 6.10 3.74 -10.44
N ILE A 122 6.34 2.45 -10.60
CA ILE A 122 7.67 1.85 -10.47
C ILE A 122 8.56 2.32 -11.61
N ASP A 123 8.06 2.32 -12.86
CA ASP A 123 8.80 2.77 -14.05
C ASP A 123 9.25 4.23 -13.91
N GLU A 124 8.35 5.10 -13.52
CA GLU A 124 8.65 6.51 -13.30
C GLU A 124 9.75 6.69 -12.25
N VAL A 125 9.65 6.00 -11.12
CA VAL A 125 10.66 6.10 -10.04
C VAL A 125 12.00 5.53 -10.47
N VAL A 126 12.04 4.42 -11.20
CA VAL A 126 13.26 3.81 -11.71
C VAL A 126 13.98 4.73 -12.71
N VAL A 127 13.20 5.37 -13.60
CA VAL A 127 13.72 6.35 -14.57
C VAL A 127 14.23 7.61 -13.87
N ASP A 128 13.43 8.19 -12.96
CA ASP A 128 13.77 9.42 -12.23
C ASP A 128 15.06 9.25 -11.40
N ASP A 129 15.21 8.11 -10.74
CA ASP A 129 16.36 7.83 -9.87
C ASP A 129 17.56 7.26 -10.67
N GLY A 130 17.42 6.99 -11.96
CA GLY A 130 18.47 6.45 -12.84
C GLY A 130 19.00 5.10 -12.36
N VAL A 131 18.12 4.25 -11.80
CA VAL A 131 18.54 2.99 -11.17
C VAL A 131 18.44 1.85 -12.17
N ASP A 132 19.58 1.24 -12.50
CA ASP A 132 19.62 -0.08 -13.13
C ASP A 132 19.39 -1.18 -12.08
N GLU A 133 18.55 -2.17 -12.40
CA GLU A 133 18.18 -3.23 -11.45
C GLU A 133 19.34 -4.18 -11.16
N ALA A 134 20.22 -4.45 -12.15
CA ALA A 134 21.41 -5.25 -11.95
C ALA A 134 22.40 -4.54 -11.02
N ASP A 135 22.63 -3.26 -11.25
CA ASP A 135 23.48 -2.42 -10.38
C ASP A 135 22.89 -2.33 -8.96
N ALA A 136 21.58 -2.26 -8.82
CA ALA A 136 20.92 -2.27 -7.52
C ALA A 136 21.14 -3.60 -6.78
N CYS A 137 21.03 -4.73 -7.49
CA CYS A 137 21.32 -6.06 -6.96
C CYS A 137 22.76 -6.14 -6.45
N ASP A 138 23.71 -5.70 -7.26
CA ASP A 138 25.14 -5.69 -6.93
C ASP A 138 25.46 -4.85 -5.69
N ARG A 139 24.95 -3.63 -5.62
CA ARG A 139 25.15 -2.76 -4.45
C ARG A 139 24.59 -3.38 -3.17
N VAL A 140 23.40 -3.95 -3.25
CA VAL A 140 22.73 -4.59 -2.10
C VAL A 140 23.47 -5.86 -1.68
N ALA A 141 23.93 -6.67 -2.64
CA ALA A 141 24.71 -7.88 -2.42
C ALA A 141 26.05 -7.56 -1.76
N ALA A 142 26.80 -6.60 -2.29
CA ALA A 142 28.10 -6.18 -1.76
C ALA A 142 27.99 -5.67 -0.31
N ARG A 143 26.92 -4.89 0.00
CA ARG A 143 26.64 -4.42 1.36
C ARG A 143 26.39 -5.61 2.29
N LYS A 144 25.57 -6.57 1.87
CA LYS A 144 25.26 -7.77 2.66
C LYS A 144 26.48 -8.66 2.85
N PHE A 145 27.25 -8.85 1.78
CA PHE A 145 28.43 -9.70 1.79
C PHE A 145 29.47 -9.25 2.82
N ARG A 146 29.69 -7.94 2.99
CA ARG A 146 30.59 -7.40 4.02
C ARG A 146 30.28 -7.92 5.43
N SER A 147 28.99 -8.15 5.75
CA SER A 147 28.59 -8.70 7.05
C SER A 147 28.71 -10.22 7.15
N LEU A 148 29.15 -10.89 6.09
CA LEU A 148 29.27 -12.33 6.01
C LEU A 148 30.73 -12.81 5.84
N LYS A 149 31.71 -11.90 5.75
CA LYS A 149 33.10 -12.19 5.39
C LYS A 149 33.78 -13.22 6.28
N ASP A 150 33.45 -13.23 7.57
CA ASP A 150 34.08 -14.12 8.55
C ASP A 150 33.43 -15.52 8.63
N LEU A 151 32.46 -15.79 7.74
CA LEU A 151 31.77 -17.07 7.70
C LEU A 151 32.40 -17.99 6.64
N PRO A 152 32.25 -19.33 6.78
CA PRO A 152 32.63 -20.27 5.70
C PRO A 152 31.92 -19.94 4.38
N SER A 153 32.57 -20.20 3.26
CA SER A 153 32.08 -19.81 1.92
C SER A 153 30.73 -20.42 1.54
N ASP A 154 30.45 -21.64 1.96
CA ASP A 154 29.17 -22.29 1.78
C ASP A 154 28.04 -21.58 2.55
N VAL A 155 28.34 -21.10 3.77
CA VAL A 155 27.41 -20.31 4.59
C VAL A 155 27.19 -18.92 3.99
N GLN A 156 28.28 -18.27 3.51
CA GLN A 156 28.19 -16.98 2.83
C GLN A 156 27.27 -17.08 1.62
N ARG A 157 27.51 -18.08 0.75
CA ARG A 157 26.72 -18.35 -0.45
C ARG A 157 25.25 -18.53 -0.13
N ARG A 158 24.93 -19.44 0.77
CA ARG A 158 23.53 -19.72 1.17
C ARG A 158 22.83 -18.49 1.75
N ARG A 159 23.49 -17.74 2.65
CA ARG A 159 22.90 -16.56 3.28
C ARG A 159 22.72 -15.40 2.32
N LEU A 160 23.68 -15.17 1.44
CA LEU A 160 23.62 -14.12 0.43
C LEU A 160 22.52 -14.40 -0.59
N TYR A 161 22.46 -15.65 -1.10
CA TYR A 161 21.40 -16.10 -2.00
C TYR A 161 20.01 -15.89 -1.38
N ALA A 162 19.78 -16.42 -0.19
CA ALA A 162 18.50 -16.29 0.50
C ALA A 162 18.12 -14.82 0.78
N PHE A 163 19.09 -13.96 1.03
CA PHE A 163 18.87 -12.53 1.25
C PHE A 163 18.39 -11.82 -0.02
N LEU A 164 19.03 -12.06 -1.17
CA LEU A 164 18.66 -11.47 -2.45
C LEU A 164 17.34 -12.04 -3.00
N ALA A 165 17.13 -13.36 -2.89
CA ALA A 165 15.88 -13.99 -3.26
C ALA A 165 14.66 -13.41 -2.49
N ARG A 166 14.80 -13.15 -1.18
CA ARG A 166 13.74 -12.48 -0.40
C ARG A 166 13.46 -11.04 -0.85
N ARG A 167 14.43 -10.37 -1.49
CA ARG A 167 14.25 -9.05 -2.09
C ARG A 167 13.60 -9.10 -3.48
N GLY A 168 13.43 -10.31 -4.02
CA GLY A 168 12.71 -10.56 -5.26
C GLY A 168 13.56 -10.53 -6.52
N TYR A 169 14.88 -10.46 -6.40
CA TYR A 169 15.78 -10.56 -7.55
C TYR A 169 15.66 -11.94 -8.24
N GLU A 170 15.86 -11.97 -9.55
CA GLU A 170 15.75 -13.18 -10.34
C GLU A 170 16.87 -14.18 -9.99
N ALA A 171 16.56 -15.48 -10.10
CA ALA A 171 17.45 -16.53 -9.63
C ALA A 171 18.81 -16.52 -10.35
N ASP A 172 18.83 -16.18 -11.64
CA ASP A 172 20.05 -16.16 -12.45
C ASP A 172 20.94 -14.96 -12.09
N ASP A 173 20.33 -13.78 -11.86
CA ASP A 173 21.06 -12.60 -11.38
C ASP A 173 21.64 -12.85 -9.99
N VAL A 174 20.85 -13.47 -9.11
CA VAL A 174 21.31 -13.81 -7.76
C VAL A 174 22.48 -14.79 -7.82
N ARG A 175 22.44 -15.81 -8.68
CA ARG A 175 23.56 -16.78 -8.84
C ARG A 175 24.81 -16.07 -9.35
N ALA A 176 24.67 -15.26 -10.40
CA ALA A 176 25.80 -14.53 -10.99
C ALA A 176 26.51 -13.62 -9.96
N VAL A 177 25.73 -12.89 -9.17
CA VAL A 177 26.26 -12.00 -8.12
C VAL A 177 26.92 -12.80 -6.99
N VAL A 178 26.29 -13.88 -6.54
CA VAL A 178 26.83 -14.75 -5.47
C VAL A 178 28.12 -15.39 -5.91
N ASP A 179 28.20 -15.93 -7.15
CA ASP A 179 29.40 -16.55 -7.70
C ASP A 179 30.56 -15.55 -7.85
N ARG A 180 30.25 -14.32 -8.20
CA ARG A 180 31.25 -13.24 -8.30
C ARG A 180 31.79 -12.81 -6.93
N LEU A 181 30.95 -12.72 -5.90
CA LEU A 181 31.36 -12.22 -4.58
C LEU A 181 31.98 -13.29 -3.68
N VAL A 182 31.49 -14.53 -3.75
CA VAL A 182 31.95 -15.64 -2.88
C VAL A 182 32.98 -16.54 -3.58
N GLY A 183 33.08 -16.46 -4.91
CA GLY A 183 33.87 -17.37 -5.75
C GLY A 183 33.00 -18.56 -6.25
N ARG A 184 33.38 -19.13 -7.39
CA ARG A 184 32.78 -20.38 -7.91
C ARG A 184 33.25 -21.56 -7.05
N SER A 185 32.28 -22.38 -6.63
CA SER A 185 32.57 -23.69 -5.99
C SER A 185 33.01 -24.66 -7.01
#